data_bbd18b2f35e9d59cdca05234d55f217d
#
_entry.id   bbd18b2f35e9d59cdca05234d55f217d
#
_cell.length_a   1.000
_cell.length_b   1.000
_cell.length_c   1.000
_cell.angle_alpha   90.00
_cell.angle_beta   90.00
_cell.angle_gamma   90.00
#
_symmetry.space_group_name_H-M   'P 1'
#
loop_
_entity.id
_entity.type
_entity.pdbx_description
1 polymer ?
#
loop_
_entity_poly.entity_id
_entity_poly.type
_entity_poly.pdbx_seq_one_letter_code
_entity_poly.pdbx_strand_id
1 'polypeptide(L)'
;MVDNGIDPAVRTEPRKGAQAIRRALAVLRILAAGREEGLPLAEVVRATGLTRPTVHRIVHALIEEGIVERQDKTGRYAIGGQVLELALARPSRSPLLAAADDVLRQLAQRLGDTLFLTVRTGNDTLCVDRRIGSYPIQVLAIEVGARRPLGVSSAGVAILAAMPAQEARKIVAANQARFAAYRTDASGVLAQIAAARRRGYTMREVGLVQGTKSISTWIKRPDHRPVAAITLSAVRTRLGPRREPELAEILLDAAREIEQAIRPAVR
;
A
#
# COMPACT_ATOMS: atom_id res chain seq x y z
N MET A 1 0.44 7.81 37.94
CA MET A 1 0.43 8.92 36.99
C MET A 1 1.85 9.03 36.41
N VAL A 2 2.17 8.30 35.35
CA VAL A 2 3.42 8.45 34.60
C VAL A 2 3.04 8.39 33.13
N ASP A 3 3.16 9.54 32.50
CA ASP A 3 2.91 9.80 31.08
C ASP A 3 4.00 9.10 30.25
N ASN A 4 3.63 8.06 29.51
CA ASN A 4 4.50 7.41 28.52
C ASN A 4 4.13 7.90 27.11
N GLY A 5 4.37 9.19 26.87
CA GLY A 5 4.33 9.80 25.55
C GLY A 5 5.43 9.28 24.66
N ILE A 6 5.20 8.18 23.93
CA ILE A 6 6.04 7.78 22.81
C ILE A 6 5.55 8.52 21.58
N ASP A 7 6.20 9.64 21.27
CA ASP A 7 6.03 10.37 20.01
C ASP A 7 6.58 9.54 18.83
N PRO A 8 5.73 9.07 17.88
CA PRO A 8 6.19 8.27 16.74
C PRO A 8 6.82 9.09 15.61
N ALA A 9 7.08 10.39 15.81
CA ALA A 9 7.52 11.29 14.75
C ALA A 9 9.04 11.57 14.74
N VAL A 10 9.82 11.09 15.71
CA VAL A 10 11.28 11.26 15.70
C VAL A 10 11.93 10.17 14.85
N ARG A 11 12.01 10.39 13.54
CA ARG A 11 12.99 9.69 12.69
C ARG A 11 14.35 10.31 12.94
N THR A 12 15.01 9.92 14.01
CA THR A 12 16.44 10.10 14.21
C THR A 12 17.21 9.47 13.04
N GLU A 13 18.31 10.12 12.64
CA GLU A 13 19.30 9.57 11.69
C GLU A 13 19.65 8.11 12.03
N PRO A 14 19.98 7.28 11.02
CA PRO A 14 20.18 5.85 11.23
C PRO A 14 21.32 5.60 12.22
N ARG A 15 20.98 5.21 13.44
CA ARG A 15 21.97 4.86 14.48
C ARG A 15 22.95 3.82 13.92
N LYS A 16 24.24 4.10 14.00
CA LYS A 16 25.32 3.14 13.75
C LYS A 16 25.08 1.94 14.67
N GLY A 17 24.91 0.74 14.12
CA GLY A 17 24.67 -0.49 14.90
C GLY A 17 23.45 -1.32 14.49
N ALA A 18 22.39 -0.71 13.97
CA ALA A 18 21.18 -1.44 13.53
C ALA A 18 21.22 -1.85 12.03
N GLN A 19 22.38 -1.82 11.39
CA GLN A 19 22.49 -2.08 9.95
C GLN A 19 22.13 -3.52 9.60
N ALA A 20 22.53 -4.49 10.43
CA ALA A 20 22.20 -5.91 10.25
C ALA A 20 20.67 -6.11 10.27
N ILE A 21 19.99 -5.54 11.27
CA ILE A 21 18.53 -5.62 11.40
C ILE A 21 17.83 -4.99 10.18
N ARG A 22 18.30 -3.82 9.73
CA ARG A 22 17.71 -3.17 8.54
C ARG A 22 17.90 -3.99 7.26
N ARG A 23 19.06 -4.62 7.10
CA ARG A 23 19.34 -5.53 5.98
C ARG A 23 18.45 -6.76 6.02
N ALA A 24 18.30 -7.38 7.21
CA ALA A 24 17.39 -8.51 7.39
C ALA A 24 15.93 -8.14 7.06
N LEU A 25 15.45 -7.01 7.57
CA LEU A 25 14.10 -6.51 7.24
C LEU A 25 13.93 -6.15 5.76
N ALA A 26 15.00 -5.68 5.08
CA ALA A 26 14.95 -5.46 3.63
C ALA A 26 14.82 -6.76 2.85
N VAL A 27 15.57 -7.79 3.23
CA VAL A 27 15.46 -9.14 2.65
C VAL A 27 14.04 -9.70 2.85
N LEU A 28 13.50 -9.63 4.07
CA LEU A 28 12.15 -10.09 4.37
C LEU A 28 11.08 -9.39 3.53
N ARG A 29 11.18 -8.07 3.34
CA ARG A 29 10.22 -7.33 2.50
C ARG A 29 10.26 -7.77 1.04
N ILE A 30 11.42 -8.13 0.53
CA ILE A 30 11.57 -8.64 -0.84
C ILE A 30 11.00 -10.04 -0.94
N LEU A 31 11.29 -10.93 0.00
CA LEU A 31 10.73 -12.28 0.04
C LEU A 31 9.21 -12.26 0.16
N ALA A 32 8.65 -11.36 0.97
CA ALA A 32 7.20 -11.19 1.07
C ALA A 32 6.53 -10.79 -0.25
N ALA A 33 7.25 -10.14 -1.17
CA ALA A 33 6.74 -9.85 -2.51
C ALA A 33 6.73 -11.06 -3.45
N GLY A 34 7.54 -12.09 -3.16
CA GLY A 34 7.61 -13.34 -3.94
C GLY A 34 6.47 -14.33 -3.66
N ARG A 35 5.63 -14.06 -2.66
CA ARG A 35 4.45 -14.86 -2.27
C ARG A 35 4.75 -16.35 -2.06
N GLU A 36 3.76 -17.20 -2.39
CA GLU A 36 3.86 -18.66 -2.30
C GLU A 36 4.92 -19.25 -3.23
N GLU A 37 5.17 -18.62 -4.38
CA GLU A 37 6.18 -19.07 -5.34
C GLU A 37 7.61 -18.87 -4.84
N GLY A 38 7.81 -18.01 -3.85
CA GLY A 38 9.11 -17.65 -3.34
C GLY A 38 10.03 -16.99 -4.39
N LEU A 39 11.24 -16.63 -3.98
CA LEU A 39 12.24 -15.99 -4.84
C LEU A 39 13.57 -16.75 -4.81
N PRO A 40 14.27 -16.87 -5.95
CA PRO A 40 15.63 -17.37 -5.96
C PRO A 40 16.57 -16.37 -5.29
N LEU A 41 17.64 -16.86 -4.63
CA LEU A 41 18.61 -16.01 -3.92
C LEU A 41 19.19 -14.88 -4.80
N ALA A 42 19.43 -15.17 -6.08
CA ALA A 42 19.98 -14.20 -7.03
C ALA A 42 19.06 -12.98 -7.22
N GLU A 43 17.76 -13.18 -7.19
CA GLU A 43 16.78 -12.11 -7.29
C GLU A 43 16.75 -11.25 -6.02
N VAL A 44 16.83 -11.87 -4.84
CA VAL A 44 16.94 -11.16 -3.55
C VAL A 44 18.22 -10.33 -3.50
N VAL A 45 19.35 -10.86 -3.97
CA VAL A 45 20.63 -10.13 -4.10
C VAL A 45 20.47 -8.90 -4.99
N ARG A 46 19.90 -9.07 -6.18
CA ARG A 46 19.68 -7.97 -7.12
C ARG A 46 18.76 -6.90 -6.55
N ALA A 47 17.68 -7.31 -5.92
CA ALA A 47 16.66 -6.38 -5.38
C ALA A 47 17.14 -5.64 -4.12
N THR A 48 18.01 -6.25 -3.30
CA THR A 48 18.57 -5.60 -2.10
C THR A 48 19.79 -4.74 -2.38
N GLY A 49 20.52 -5.00 -3.49
CA GLY A 49 21.83 -4.43 -3.76
C GLY A 49 22.93 -4.90 -2.79
N LEU A 50 22.65 -5.92 -1.96
CA LEU A 50 23.62 -6.51 -1.04
C LEU A 50 24.48 -7.57 -1.74
N THR A 51 25.69 -7.84 -1.21
CA THR A 51 26.52 -8.92 -1.74
C THR A 51 25.89 -10.29 -1.47
N ARG A 52 26.12 -11.26 -2.36
CA ARG A 52 25.60 -12.61 -2.24
C ARG A 52 25.92 -13.29 -0.89
N PRO A 53 27.17 -13.22 -0.36
CA PRO A 53 27.46 -13.77 0.96
C PRO A 53 26.66 -13.12 2.09
N THR A 54 26.41 -11.80 1.99
CA THR A 54 25.60 -11.11 2.99
C THR A 54 24.16 -11.56 2.97
N VAL A 55 23.52 -11.64 1.78
CA VAL A 55 22.15 -12.11 1.65
C VAL A 55 22.03 -13.55 2.12
N HIS A 56 22.99 -14.42 1.74
CA HIS A 56 23.01 -15.82 2.14
C HIS A 56 23.03 -15.98 3.67
N ARG A 57 23.93 -15.27 4.37
CA ARG A 57 23.98 -15.30 5.84
C ARG A 57 22.68 -14.81 6.49
N ILE A 58 22.09 -13.74 5.95
CA ILE A 58 20.83 -13.19 6.48
C ILE A 58 19.70 -14.21 6.28
N VAL A 59 19.58 -14.80 5.09
CA VAL A 59 18.54 -15.78 4.78
C VAL A 59 18.68 -17.03 5.66
N HIS A 60 19.90 -17.52 5.86
CA HIS A 60 20.15 -18.67 6.76
C HIS A 60 19.73 -18.38 8.20
N ALA A 61 20.13 -17.24 8.76
CA ALA A 61 19.70 -16.85 10.10
C ALA A 61 18.16 -16.75 10.21
N LEU A 62 17.50 -16.23 9.16
CA LEU A 62 16.04 -16.14 9.13
C LEU A 62 15.36 -17.52 8.97
N ILE A 63 16.03 -18.49 8.34
CA ILE A 63 15.55 -19.88 8.28
C ILE A 63 15.66 -20.56 9.65
N GLU A 64 16.78 -20.38 10.35
CA GLU A 64 16.98 -20.88 11.71
C GLU A 64 15.89 -20.38 12.68
N GLU A 65 15.44 -19.13 12.48
CA GLU A 65 14.34 -18.53 13.26
C GLU A 65 12.93 -18.87 12.71
N GLY A 66 12.80 -19.67 11.65
CA GLY A 66 11.52 -20.02 11.03
C GLY A 66 10.78 -18.86 10.35
N ILE A 67 11.42 -17.70 10.22
CA ILE A 67 10.87 -16.48 9.57
C ILE A 67 10.91 -16.60 8.03
N VAL A 68 11.86 -17.37 7.51
CA VAL A 68 12.01 -17.72 6.10
C VAL A 68 12.05 -19.22 5.97
N GLU A 69 11.53 -19.74 4.87
CA GLU A 69 11.64 -21.14 4.51
C GLU A 69 12.28 -21.29 3.13
N ARG A 70 12.95 -22.41 2.91
CA ARG A 70 13.43 -22.82 1.59
C ARG A 70 12.51 -23.92 1.06
N GLN A 71 11.91 -23.69 -0.08
CA GLN A 71 11.05 -24.66 -0.73
C GLN A 71 11.89 -25.82 -1.30
N ASP A 72 11.61 -27.04 -0.89
CA ASP A 72 12.39 -28.22 -1.27
C ASP A 72 12.39 -28.48 -2.78
N LYS A 73 11.25 -28.31 -3.45
CA LYS A 73 11.09 -28.58 -4.88
C LYS A 73 11.77 -27.58 -5.79
N THR A 74 11.82 -26.30 -5.41
CA THR A 74 12.27 -25.20 -6.26
C THR A 74 13.58 -24.58 -5.80
N GLY A 75 13.99 -24.83 -4.56
CA GLY A 75 15.13 -24.18 -3.91
C GLY A 75 14.95 -22.68 -3.68
N ARG A 76 13.73 -22.17 -3.88
CA ARG A 76 13.37 -20.76 -3.67
C ARG A 76 13.13 -20.48 -2.19
N TYR A 77 13.23 -19.22 -1.82
CA TYR A 77 13.03 -18.74 -0.46
C TYR A 77 11.69 -18.00 -0.35
N ALA A 78 10.90 -18.35 0.63
CA ALA A 78 9.60 -17.76 0.92
C ALA A 78 9.52 -17.32 2.39
N ILE A 79 8.46 -16.63 2.75
CA ILE A 79 8.15 -16.27 4.14
C ILE A 79 7.73 -17.56 4.87
N GLY A 80 8.36 -17.82 6.01
CA GLY A 80 8.13 -19.01 6.85
C GLY A 80 6.97 -18.86 7.83
N GLY A 81 6.57 -19.97 8.44
CA GLY A 81 5.38 -20.06 9.31
C GLY A 81 5.43 -19.20 10.56
N GLN A 82 6.63 -18.94 11.13
CA GLN A 82 6.80 -18.14 12.33
C GLN A 82 6.26 -16.70 12.17
N VAL A 83 6.20 -16.18 10.93
CA VAL A 83 5.61 -14.87 10.65
C VAL A 83 4.12 -14.84 10.96
N LEU A 84 3.40 -15.96 10.80
CA LEU A 84 1.99 -16.06 11.19
C LEU A 84 1.81 -15.92 12.70
N GLU A 85 2.66 -16.55 13.49
CA GLU A 85 2.61 -16.45 14.96
C GLU A 85 2.85 -15.01 15.42
N LEU A 86 3.84 -14.34 14.83
CA LEU A 86 4.09 -12.92 15.10
C LEU A 86 2.91 -12.03 14.70
N ALA A 87 2.23 -12.35 13.61
CA ALA A 87 1.04 -11.62 13.17
C ALA A 87 -0.16 -11.84 14.12
N LEU A 88 -0.33 -13.06 14.66
CA LEU A 88 -1.37 -13.41 15.63
C LEU A 88 -1.14 -12.76 17.01
N ALA A 89 0.12 -12.51 17.39
CA ALA A 89 0.45 -11.78 18.60
C ALA A 89 0.02 -10.30 18.57
N ARG A 90 -0.30 -9.77 17.39
CA ARG A 90 -0.83 -8.42 17.27
C ARG A 90 -2.29 -8.38 17.73
N PRO A 91 -2.66 -7.57 18.77
CA PRO A 91 -4.05 -7.44 19.19
C PRO A 91 -4.91 -6.95 18.04
N SER A 92 -5.92 -7.74 17.69
CA SER A 92 -6.97 -7.50 16.69
C SER A 92 -6.50 -7.20 15.25
N ARG A 93 -7.32 -7.63 14.29
CA ARG A 93 -7.29 -7.12 12.90
C ARG A 93 -7.17 -5.60 12.94
N SER A 94 -6.31 -5.02 12.10
CA SER A 94 -6.22 -3.55 11.98
C SER A 94 -7.64 -2.96 11.99
N PRO A 95 -7.98 -2.03 12.90
CA PRO A 95 -9.32 -1.45 12.95
C PRO A 95 -9.80 -0.94 11.58
N LEU A 96 -8.85 -0.47 10.76
CA LEU A 96 -9.11 -0.07 9.39
C LEU A 96 -9.58 -1.24 8.51
N LEU A 97 -8.92 -2.40 8.59
CA LEU A 97 -9.31 -3.57 7.77
C LEU A 97 -10.67 -4.11 8.20
N ALA A 98 -10.93 -4.15 9.51
CA ALA A 98 -12.22 -4.58 10.03
C ALA A 98 -13.35 -3.62 9.61
N ALA A 99 -13.12 -2.31 9.73
CA ALA A 99 -14.09 -1.29 9.32
C ALA A 99 -14.35 -1.28 7.80
N ALA A 100 -13.33 -1.61 7.00
CA ALA A 100 -13.44 -1.57 5.54
C ALA A 100 -14.04 -2.85 4.93
N ASP A 101 -14.06 -3.97 5.65
CA ASP A 101 -14.41 -5.27 5.11
C ASP A 101 -15.82 -5.31 4.49
N ASP A 102 -16.83 -4.95 5.28
CA ASP A 102 -18.22 -4.95 4.84
C ASP A 102 -18.48 -3.88 3.77
N VAL A 103 -17.93 -2.68 3.96
CA VAL A 103 -18.08 -1.56 3.01
C VAL A 103 -17.54 -1.94 1.64
N LEU A 104 -16.32 -2.48 1.58
CA LEU A 104 -15.70 -2.87 0.31
C LEU A 104 -16.43 -4.04 -0.35
N ARG A 105 -16.91 -5.01 0.44
CA ARG A 105 -17.67 -6.14 -0.06
C ARG A 105 -18.97 -5.69 -0.72
N GLN A 106 -19.76 -4.85 -0.03
CA GLN A 106 -21.02 -4.31 -0.54
C GLN A 106 -20.79 -3.45 -1.79
N LEU A 107 -19.77 -2.60 -1.79
CA LEU A 107 -19.45 -1.78 -2.96
C LEU A 107 -19.01 -2.61 -4.16
N ALA A 108 -18.20 -3.65 -3.98
CA ALA A 108 -17.80 -4.53 -5.07
C ALA A 108 -19.00 -5.23 -5.71
N GLN A 109 -19.94 -5.71 -4.89
CA GLN A 109 -21.19 -6.32 -5.37
C GLN A 109 -22.06 -5.29 -6.11
N ARG A 110 -22.25 -4.10 -5.55
CA ARG A 110 -23.11 -3.04 -6.11
C ARG A 110 -22.55 -2.47 -7.41
N LEU A 111 -21.25 -2.18 -7.46
CA LEU A 111 -20.63 -1.48 -8.58
C LEU A 111 -20.16 -2.43 -9.68
N GLY A 112 -19.89 -3.69 -9.32
CA GLY A 112 -19.43 -4.74 -10.23
C GLY A 112 -17.96 -4.62 -10.62
N ASP A 113 -17.25 -3.56 -10.25
CA ASP A 113 -15.86 -3.29 -10.60
C ASP A 113 -14.89 -3.71 -9.48
N THR A 114 -13.59 -3.76 -9.75
CA THR A 114 -12.58 -4.12 -8.74
C THR A 114 -12.30 -2.96 -7.79
N LEU A 115 -12.36 -3.23 -6.49
CA LEU A 115 -12.01 -2.30 -5.41
C LEU A 115 -10.70 -2.72 -4.73
N PHE A 116 -9.94 -1.73 -4.30
CA PHE A 116 -8.70 -1.90 -3.56
C PHE A 116 -8.69 -1.04 -2.32
N LEU A 117 -8.18 -1.58 -1.21
CA LEU A 117 -7.77 -0.81 -0.05
C LEU A 117 -6.25 -0.72 -0.02
N THR A 118 -5.76 0.49 0.02
CA THR A 118 -4.33 0.77 -0.02
C THR A 118 -3.94 1.62 1.17
N VAL A 119 -2.93 1.20 1.95
CA VAL A 119 -2.41 1.97 3.09
C VAL A 119 -1.07 2.61 2.77
N ARG A 120 -0.74 3.67 3.52
CA ARG A 120 0.59 4.27 3.50
C ARG A 120 1.57 3.45 4.34
N THR A 121 2.77 3.23 3.81
CA THR A 121 3.90 2.65 4.54
C THR A 121 5.17 3.44 4.23
N GLY A 122 5.50 4.41 5.07
CA GLY A 122 6.62 5.34 4.82
C GLY A 122 6.37 6.20 3.58
N ASN A 123 7.25 6.09 2.57
CA ASN A 123 7.13 6.76 1.28
C ASN A 123 6.45 5.88 0.21
N ASP A 124 5.88 4.74 0.60
CA ASP A 124 5.23 3.79 -0.29
C ASP A 124 3.75 3.62 0.05
N THR A 125 3.02 3.04 -0.88
CA THR A 125 1.71 2.43 -0.69
C THR A 125 1.87 0.91 -0.54
N LEU A 126 0.96 0.29 0.21
CA LEU A 126 0.79 -1.16 0.32
C LEU A 126 -0.68 -1.48 0.06
N CYS A 127 -0.97 -2.32 -0.93
CA CYS A 127 -2.31 -2.88 -1.12
C CYS A 127 -2.59 -3.91 -0.02
N VAL A 128 -3.63 -3.69 0.78
CA VAL A 128 -3.96 -4.55 1.93
C VAL A 128 -5.24 -5.35 1.73
N ASP A 129 -6.10 -4.94 0.78
CA ASP A 129 -7.29 -5.70 0.40
C ASP A 129 -7.65 -5.43 -1.06
N ARG A 130 -8.30 -6.42 -1.69
CA ARG A 130 -8.84 -6.36 -3.05
C ARG A 130 -10.16 -7.11 -3.09
N ARG A 131 -11.21 -6.45 -3.55
CA ARG A 131 -12.53 -7.03 -3.78
C ARG A 131 -12.85 -7.01 -5.26
N ILE A 132 -13.15 -8.17 -5.80
CA ILE A 132 -13.49 -8.35 -7.22
C ILE A 132 -14.99 -8.26 -7.33
N GLY A 133 -15.48 -7.42 -8.24
CA GLY A 133 -16.92 -7.29 -8.53
C GLY A 133 -17.40 -8.34 -9.52
N SER A 134 -18.66 -8.20 -9.96
CA SER A 134 -19.34 -9.13 -10.84
C SER A 134 -19.21 -8.84 -12.34
N TYR A 135 -18.62 -7.71 -12.72
CA TYR A 135 -18.45 -7.38 -14.13
C TYR A 135 -17.46 -8.35 -14.81
N PRO A 136 -17.74 -8.85 -16.02
CA PRO A 136 -16.93 -9.89 -16.66
C PRO A 136 -15.46 -9.53 -16.86
N ILE A 137 -15.13 -8.23 -17.04
CA ILE A 137 -13.76 -7.76 -17.24
C ILE A 137 -13.30 -7.03 -15.98
N GLN A 138 -12.38 -7.63 -15.24
CA GLN A 138 -11.87 -7.09 -13.99
C GLN A 138 -10.44 -6.53 -14.14
N VAL A 139 -10.15 -5.42 -13.47
CA VAL A 139 -8.83 -4.81 -13.45
C VAL A 139 -8.05 -5.32 -12.25
N LEU A 140 -7.20 -6.33 -12.45
CA LEU A 140 -6.40 -6.97 -11.40
C LEU A 140 -4.95 -6.46 -11.37
N ALA A 141 -4.74 -5.19 -11.71
CA ALA A 141 -3.41 -4.57 -11.87
C ALA A 141 -2.56 -4.51 -10.60
N ILE A 142 -3.17 -4.67 -9.44
CA ILE A 142 -2.50 -4.60 -8.14
C ILE A 142 -2.93 -5.81 -7.31
N GLU A 143 -1.95 -6.46 -6.73
CA GLU A 143 -2.20 -7.58 -5.84
C GLU A 143 -2.11 -7.16 -4.38
N VAL A 144 -2.79 -7.88 -3.48
CA VAL A 144 -2.63 -7.71 -2.04
C VAL A 144 -1.17 -7.98 -1.67
N GLY A 145 -0.56 -7.14 -0.85
CA GLY A 145 0.87 -7.17 -0.54
C GLY A 145 1.75 -6.35 -1.49
N ALA A 146 1.26 -5.93 -2.66
CA ALA A 146 2.04 -5.12 -3.59
C ALA A 146 2.36 -3.73 -3.01
N ARG A 147 3.63 -3.32 -3.14
CA ARG A 147 4.14 -2.01 -2.71
C ARG A 147 4.52 -1.16 -3.90
N ARG A 148 4.26 0.14 -3.81
CA ARG A 148 4.61 1.12 -4.84
C ARG A 148 4.96 2.47 -4.24
N PRO A 149 5.81 3.29 -4.87
CA PRO A 149 6.08 4.64 -4.43
C PRO A 149 4.78 5.46 -4.33
N LEU A 150 4.61 6.25 -3.27
CA LEU A 150 3.55 7.25 -3.22
C LEU A 150 3.70 8.20 -4.41
N GLY A 151 2.59 8.44 -5.14
CA GLY A 151 2.54 9.27 -6.33
C GLY A 151 2.39 8.49 -7.65
N VAL A 152 2.73 7.19 -7.72
CA VAL A 152 2.64 6.42 -8.97
C VAL A 152 1.28 5.79 -9.24
N SER A 153 0.41 5.70 -8.24
CA SER A 153 -0.95 5.17 -8.36
C SER A 153 -1.99 6.21 -7.95
N SER A 154 -3.24 6.01 -8.38
CA SER A 154 -4.38 6.84 -7.97
C SER A 154 -4.50 6.90 -6.44
N ALA A 155 -4.42 5.75 -5.75
CA ALA A 155 -4.40 5.67 -4.29
C ALA A 155 -3.25 6.48 -3.66
N GLY A 156 -2.04 6.36 -4.21
CA GLY A 156 -0.88 7.10 -3.70
C GLY A 156 -1.01 8.61 -3.85
N VAL A 157 -1.58 9.08 -4.96
CA VAL A 157 -1.90 10.51 -5.16
C VAL A 157 -3.00 10.96 -4.20
N ALA A 158 -4.04 10.15 -3.98
CA ALA A 158 -5.12 10.46 -3.03
C ALA A 158 -4.56 10.63 -1.60
N ILE A 159 -3.72 9.71 -1.15
CA ILE A 159 -3.07 9.80 0.16
C ILE A 159 -2.22 11.07 0.26
N LEU A 160 -1.40 11.38 -0.76
CA LEU A 160 -0.58 12.62 -0.78
C LEU A 160 -1.44 13.89 -0.81
N ALA A 161 -2.58 13.88 -1.48
CA ALA A 161 -3.50 15.00 -1.53
C ALA A 161 -4.08 15.35 -0.15
N ALA A 162 -4.31 14.35 0.68
CA ALA A 162 -4.83 14.50 2.03
C ALA A 162 -3.76 14.95 3.07
N MET A 163 -2.48 14.94 2.70
CA MET A 163 -1.38 15.35 3.60
C MET A 163 -1.15 16.85 3.58
N PRO A 164 -0.46 17.40 4.61
CA PRO A 164 0.10 18.74 4.56
C PRO A 164 0.99 18.93 3.31
N ALA A 165 0.89 20.10 2.67
CA ALA A 165 1.55 20.35 1.38
C ALA A 165 3.07 20.12 1.43
N GLN A 166 3.71 20.54 2.52
CA GLN A 166 5.14 20.40 2.70
C GLN A 166 5.56 18.93 2.84
N GLU A 167 4.79 18.12 3.58
CA GLU A 167 5.06 16.69 3.74
C GLU A 167 4.90 15.95 2.40
N ALA A 168 3.82 16.23 1.66
CA ALA A 168 3.59 15.65 0.34
C ALA A 168 4.74 15.97 -0.63
N ARG A 169 5.23 17.23 -0.67
CA ARG A 169 6.38 17.62 -1.51
C ARG A 169 7.67 16.89 -1.11
N LYS A 170 7.96 16.73 0.18
CA LYS A 170 9.13 15.97 0.65
C LYS A 170 9.08 14.50 0.19
N ILE A 171 7.90 13.86 0.24
CA ILE A 171 7.73 12.48 -0.22
C ILE A 171 7.88 12.38 -1.73
N VAL A 172 7.29 13.31 -2.48
CA VAL A 172 7.43 13.35 -3.95
C VAL A 172 8.90 13.49 -4.34
N ALA A 173 9.65 14.40 -3.72
CA ALA A 173 11.07 14.55 -3.96
C ALA A 173 11.87 13.28 -3.62
N ALA A 174 11.58 12.64 -2.48
CA ALA A 174 12.23 11.38 -2.08
C ALA A 174 11.96 10.20 -3.03
N ASN A 175 10.83 10.23 -3.75
CA ASN A 175 10.45 9.18 -4.69
C ASN A 175 10.81 9.51 -6.16
N GLN A 176 11.33 10.71 -6.45
CA GLN A 176 11.53 11.21 -7.81
C GLN A 176 12.29 10.24 -8.71
N ALA A 177 13.40 9.67 -8.23
CA ALA A 177 14.21 8.71 -9.00
C ALA A 177 13.44 7.42 -9.36
N ARG A 178 12.37 7.11 -8.62
CA ARG A 178 11.55 5.90 -8.80
C ARG A 178 10.40 6.10 -9.78
N PHE A 179 10.06 7.35 -10.12
CA PHE A 179 8.89 7.66 -10.95
C PHE A 179 9.05 7.27 -12.40
N ALA A 180 10.27 7.32 -12.95
CA ALA A 180 10.54 6.99 -14.34
C ALA A 180 10.07 5.58 -14.73
N ALA A 181 10.23 4.59 -13.82
CA ALA A 181 9.76 3.22 -14.00
C ALA A 181 8.22 3.11 -14.14
N TYR A 182 7.48 4.16 -13.77
CA TYR A 182 6.02 4.21 -13.80
C TYR A 182 5.48 5.25 -14.79
N ARG A 183 6.31 5.71 -15.72
CA ARG A 183 5.95 6.69 -16.77
C ARG A 183 5.33 7.96 -16.19
N THR A 184 5.87 8.45 -15.09
CA THR A 184 5.46 9.69 -14.43
C THR A 184 6.69 10.44 -13.93
N ASP A 185 6.53 11.68 -13.52
CA ASP A 185 7.55 12.53 -12.94
C ASP A 185 7.00 13.33 -11.74
N ALA A 186 7.87 14.04 -11.05
CA ALA A 186 7.48 14.82 -9.86
C ALA A 186 6.48 15.93 -10.19
N SER A 187 6.59 16.58 -11.34
CA SER A 187 5.72 17.68 -11.75
C SER A 187 4.30 17.19 -12.02
N GLY A 188 4.17 16.10 -12.75
CA GLY A 188 2.90 15.44 -13.01
C GLY A 188 2.22 14.94 -11.74
N VAL A 189 2.99 14.37 -10.80
CA VAL A 189 2.45 13.96 -9.49
C VAL A 189 1.94 15.17 -8.70
N LEU A 190 2.68 16.27 -8.64
CA LEU A 190 2.25 17.49 -7.94
C LEU A 190 1.00 18.11 -8.56
N ALA A 191 0.89 18.12 -9.89
CA ALA A 191 -0.31 18.58 -10.59
C ALA A 191 -1.53 17.72 -10.26
N GLN A 192 -1.37 16.38 -10.21
CA GLN A 192 -2.43 15.46 -9.81
C GLN A 192 -2.85 15.67 -8.36
N ILE A 193 -1.91 15.89 -7.43
CA ILE A 193 -2.20 16.23 -6.03
C ILE A 193 -3.05 17.50 -5.93
N ALA A 194 -2.68 18.55 -6.67
CA ALA A 194 -3.42 19.80 -6.68
C ALA A 194 -4.85 19.60 -7.22
N ALA A 195 -5.02 18.84 -8.28
CA ALA A 195 -6.34 18.51 -8.83
C ALA A 195 -7.17 17.67 -7.83
N ALA A 196 -6.57 16.68 -7.18
CA ALA A 196 -7.24 15.85 -6.18
C ALA A 196 -7.73 16.67 -4.98
N ARG A 197 -6.93 17.62 -4.49
CA ARG A 197 -7.33 18.53 -3.40
C ARG A 197 -8.58 19.36 -3.71
N ARG A 198 -8.72 19.80 -4.96
CA ARG A 198 -9.90 20.57 -5.40
C ARG A 198 -11.16 19.70 -5.53
N ARG A 199 -11.01 18.45 -5.96
CA ARG A 199 -12.12 17.54 -6.25
C ARG A 199 -12.54 16.68 -5.05
N GLY A 200 -11.66 16.43 -4.08
CA GLY A 200 -11.85 15.45 -3.02
C GLY A 200 -11.48 14.01 -3.41
N TYR A 201 -11.14 13.78 -4.68
CA TYR A 201 -10.77 12.47 -5.21
C TYR A 201 -9.73 12.58 -6.33
N THR A 202 -9.14 11.46 -6.70
CA THR A 202 -8.27 11.35 -7.88
C THR A 202 -8.98 10.60 -9.00
N MET A 203 -8.74 11.01 -10.22
CA MET A 203 -9.05 10.23 -11.41
C MET A 203 -7.76 10.05 -12.21
N ARG A 204 -7.46 8.81 -12.57
CA ARG A 204 -6.25 8.51 -13.35
C ARG A 204 -6.60 7.63 -14.54
N GLU A 205 -6.28 8.13 -15.76
CA GLU A 205 -6.51 7.41 -17.01
C GLU A 205 -5.33 6.54 -17.43
N VAL A 206 -4.12 6.93 -17.02
CA VAL A 206 -2.90 6.18 -17.32
C VAL A 206 -2.60 5.30 -16.12
N GLY A 207 -3.18 4.11 -16.14
CA GLY A 207 -2.86 3.06 -15.17
C GLY A 207 -1.63 2.27 -15.59
N LEU A 208 -1.25 1.29 -14.76
CA LEU A 208 -0.23 0.29 -15.09
C LEU A 208 -0.65 -0.63 -16.24
N VAL A 209 -1.96 -0.76 -16.44
CA VAL A 209 -2.57 -1.50 -17.54
C VAL A 209 -3.23 -0.51 -18.48
N GLN A 210 -2.84 -0.53 -19.75
CA GLN A 210 -3.48 0.30 -20.78
C GLN A 210 -4.97 -0.03 -20.90
N GLY A 211 -5.77 0.99 -21.21
CA GLY A 211 -7.22 0.81 -21.35
C GLY A 211 -8.00 0.75 -20.03
N THR A 212 -7.34 0.99 -18.89
CA THR A 212 -7.98 1.04 -17.57
C THR A 212 -7.97 2.45 -17.00
N LYS A 213 -8.95 2.74 -16.15
CA LYS A 213 -9.05 3.95 -15.32
C LYS A 213 -9.20 3.59 -13.86
N SER A 214 -8.81 4.51 -12.99
CA SER A 214 -8.98 4.35 -11.55
C SER A 214 -9.44 5.65 -10.93
N ILE A 215 -10.43 5.55 -10.04
CA ILE A 215 -10.87 6.63 -9.17
C ILE A 215 -10.55 6.27 -7.72
N SER A 216 -10.00 7.21 -6.93
CA SER A 216 -9.63 6.97 -5.54
C SER A 216 -9.96 8.14 -4.65
N THR A 217 -10.36 7.84 -3.42
CA THR A 217 -10.44 8.81 -2.33
C THR A 217 -9.62 8.32 -1.14
N TRP A 218 -9.28 9.25 -0.25
CA TRP A 218 -8.49 8.96 0.95
C TRP A 218 -9.38 8.67 2.15
N ILE A 219 -8.84 7.93 3.11
CA ILE A 219 -9.40 7.69 4.43
C ILE A 219 -8.47 8.33 5.45
N LYS A 220 -9.00 9.13 6.38
CA LYS A 220 -8.27 9.78 7.45
C LYS A 220 -8.54 9.10 8.79
N ARG A 221 -7.58 9.20 9.69
CA ARG A 221 -7.77 8.91 11.11
C ARG A 221 -8.47 10.06 11.83
N PRO A 222 -8.90 9.86 13.10
CA PRO A 222 -9.43 10.93 13.92
C PRO A 222 -8.49 12.13 14.10
N ASP A 223 -7.17 11.91 14.02
CA ASP A 223 -6.13 12.95 14.01
C ASP A 223 -5.97 13.65 12.65
N HIS A 224 -6.91 13.43 11.72
CA HIS A 224 -6.92 13.95 10.35
C HIS A 224 -5.74 13.51 9.46
N ARG A 225 -4.88 12.60 9.91
CA ARG A 225 -3.81 12.05 9.07
C ARG A 225 -4.36 11.02 8.09
N PRO A 226 -4.00 11.09 6.80
CA PRO A 226 -4.41 10.07 5.84
C PRO A 226 -3.71 8.75 6.15
N VAL A 227 -4.51 7.70 6.25
CA VAL A 227 -4.01 6.35 6.59
C VAL A 227 -4.13 5.39 5.43
N ALA A 228 -5.13 5.59 4.57
CA ALA A 228 -5.44 4.71 3.47
C ALA A 228 -6.13 5.45 2.31
N ALA A 229 -6.38 4.73 1.25
CA ALA A 229 -7.25 5.12 0.15
C ALA A 229 -8.08 3.93 -0.32
N ILE A 230 -9.34 4.19 -0.68
CA ILE A 230 -10.18 3.29 -1.45
C ILE A 230 -10.01 3.64 -2.93
N THR A 231 -9.85 2.64 -3.76
CA THR A 231 -9.72 2.78 -5.20
C THR A 231 -10.70 1.86 -5.91
N LEU A 232 -11.46 2.38 -6.86
CA LEU A 232 -12.17 1.60 -7.84
C LEU A 232 -11.37 1.63 -9.14
N SER A 233 -11.15 0.47 -9.74
CA SER A 233 -10.50 0.33 -11.04
C SER A 233 -11.39 -0.43 -12.00
N ALA A 234 -11.54 0.09 -13.21
CA ALA A 234 -12.34 -0.51 -14.27
C ALA A 234 -11.72 -0.27 -15.64
N VAL A 235 -12.22 -0.96 -16.66
CA VAL A 235 -11.91 -0.64 -18.05
C VAL A 235 -12.39 0.78 -18.39
N ARG A 236 -11.64 1.47 -19.24
CA ARG A 236 -11.85 2.90 -19.53
C ARG A 236 -13.28 3.25 -19.95
N THR A 237 -13.93 2.37 -20.71
CA THR A 237 -15.31 2.53 -21.18
C THR A 237 -16.32 2.55 -20.03
N ARG A 238 -16.06 1.89 -18.92
CA ARG A 238 -16.93 1.91 -17.73
C ARG A 238 -16.74 3.14 -16.84
N LEU A 239 -15.56 3.76 -16.88
CA LEU A 239 -15.21 4.97 -16.13
C LEU A 239 -15.28 6.20 -17.04
N GLY A 240 -16.43 6.40 -17.70
CA GLY A 240 -16.71 7.54 -18.53
C GLY A 240 -17.11 8.80 -17.73
N PRO A 241 -17.12 9.99 -18.37
CA PRO A 241 -17.43 11.27 -17.70
C PRO A 241 -18.79 11.30 -17.00
N ARG A 242 -19.78 10.56 -17.50
CA ARG A 242 -21.12 10.50 -16.88
C ARG A 242 -21.15 9.72 -15.57
N ARG A 243 -20.31 8.69 -15.44
CA ARG A 243 -20.26 7.82 -14.25
C ARG A 243 -19.30 8.35 -13.18
N GLU A 244 -18.34 9.19 -13.56
CA GLU A 244 -17.32 9.71 -12.66
C GLU A 244 -17.89 10.43 -11.42
N PRO A 245 -18.86 11.38 -11.54
CA PRO A 245 -19.43 12.07 -10.38
C PRO A 245 -20.13 11.12 -9.41
N GLU A 246 -20.95 10.20 -9.93
CA GLU A 246 -21.65 9.19 -9.12
C GLU A 246 -20.66 8.32 -8.33
N LEU A 247 -19.62 7.81 -9.01
CA LEU A 247 -18.60 6.99 -8.34
C LEU A 247 -17.79 7.79 -7.33
N ALA A 248 -17.52 9.06 -7.59
CA ALA A 248 -16.84 9.93 -6.63
C ALA A 248 -17.64 10.07 -5.33
N GLU A 249 -18.95 10.35 -5.43
CA GLU A 249 -19.85 10.45 -4.27
C GLU A 249 -19.89 9.14 -3.49
N ILE A 250 -20.08 8.00 -4.17
CA ILE A 250 -20.13 6.68 -3.54
C ILE A 250 -18.82 6.39 -2.77
N LEU A 251 -17.68 6.68 -3.37
CA LEU A 251 -16.40 6.42 -2.72
C LEU A 251 -16.12 7.39 -1.57
N LEU A 252 -16.54 8.64 -1.67
CA LEU A 252 -16.44 9.61 -0.59
C LEU A 252 -17.32 9.22 0.60
N ASP A 253 -18.55 8.72 0.35
CA ASP A 253 -19.43 8.21 1.40
C ASP A 253 -18.83 6.99 2.08
N ALA A 254 -18.33 6.04 1.32
CA ALA A 254 -17.65 4.85 1.84
C ALA A 254 -16.41 5.21 2.68
N ALA A 255 -15.64 6.20 2.25
CA ALA A 255 -14.50 6.66 3.04
C ALA A 255 -14.95 7.26 4.38
N ARG A 256 -16.03 8.07 4.38
CA ARG A 256 -16.62 8.63 5.61
C ARG A 256 -17.15 7.55 6.57
N GLU A 257 -17.81 6.54 6.04
CA GLU A 257 -18.31 5.39 6.83
C GLU A 257 -17.14 4.67 7.52
N ILE A 258 -16.08 4.36 6.78
CA ILE A 258 -14.89 3.74 7.36
C ILE A 258 -14.21 4.67 8.38
N GLU A 259 -14.10 5.97 8.10
CA GLU A 259 -13.53 6.96 9.03
C GLU A 259 -14.32 7.02 10.36
N GLN A 260 -15.64 6.89 10.30
CA GLN A 260 -16.48 6.83 11.49
C GLN A 260 -16.25 5.55 12.29
N ALA A 261 -16.17 4.41 11.60
CA ALA A 261 -15.99 3.09 12.23
C ALA A 261 -14.59 2.90 12.87
N ILE A 262 -13.57 3.62 12.40
CA ILE A 262 -12.22 3.56 13.00
C ILE A 262 -12.04 4.55 14.18
N ARG A 263 -13.01 5.41 14.46
CA ARG A 263 -12.97 6.26 15.65
C ARG A 263 -13.11 5.38 16.90
N PRO A 264 -12.27 5.55 17.92
CA PRO A 264 -12.52 4.87 19.19
C PRO A 264 -13.90 5.30 19.69
N ALA A 265 -14.70 4.32 20.13
CA ALA A 265 -15.94 4.63 20.83
C ALA A 265 -15.58 5.55 22.01
N VAL A 266 -16.15 6.74 22.04
CA VAL A 266 -16.03 7.64 23.21
C VAL A 266 -16.73 6.92 24.35
N ARG A 267 -15.93 6.39 25.29
CA ARG A 267 -16.41 5.85 26.56
C ARG A 267 -16.55 6.97 27.57
#